data_5163dd834300d6dfe1f3e79fa162cb65
#
_entry.id   5163dd834300d6dfe1f3e79fa162cb65
#
_cell.length_a   1.000
_cell.length_b   1.000
_cell.length_c   1.000
_cell.angle_alpha   90.00
_cell.angle_beta   90.00
_cell.angle_gamma   90.00
#
_symmetry.space_group_name_H-M   'P 1'
#
loop_
_entity.id
_entity.type
_entity.pdbx_description
1 polymer ?
#
loop_
_entity_poly.entity_id
_entity_poly.type
_entity_poly.pdbx_seq_one_letter_code
_entity_poly.pdbx_strand_id
1 'polypeptide(L)'
;MIHFFKNSIATIKLPDKFTYPFHYTPHPLCIIATKEVQAYLTSQSQWQKELQQGKMFGVLIVQTPENKIGYLAAFSGTLAGKNCHPFFVPPIYDLLQPQGFFKIEEKRISAINVCIKKTQNDPRYIDLLRQIEKEKIQSQQELTEAKEFFKSAKKNREIRRKTGIPDAKELAAMIRESQFQKAELKRMEKIWKEKIASLQAEADTFITKIETMKIERKKRSATLQRKLFEQFQILNAHGETKDLCRIFAQTIQKFPPAGAGECAAPKLLQYLSLIHISE
;
A
#
# COMPACT_ATOMS: atom_id res chain seq x y z
N MET A 1 32.82 1.17 -15.60
CA MET A 1 31.52 1.23 -16.32
C MET A 1 31.22 2.68 -16.77
N ILE A 2 32.28 3.43 -17.11
CA ILE A 2 32.16 4.77 -17.69
C ILE A 2 31.96 4.62 -19.18
N HIS A 3 30.97 5.29 -19.74
CA HIS A 3 30.71 5.39 -21.18
C HIS A 3 31.34 6.68 -21.68
N PHE A 4 32.05 6.62 -22.80
CA PHE A 4 32.57 7.80 -23.48
C PHE A 4 31.64 8.18 -24.64
N PHE A 5 31.52 9.50 -24.86
CA PHE A 5 30.67 10.04 -25.91
C PHE A 5 31.10 9.59 -27.29
N LYS A 6 30.13 9.20 -28.12
CA LYS A 6 30.39 8.78 -29.52
C LYS A 6 30.77 9.95 -30.43
N ASN A 7 30.23 11.12 -30.13
CA ASN A 7 30.47 12.35 -30.89
C ASN A 7 31.40 13.29 -30.11
N SER A 8 32.11 14.19 -30.82
CA SER A 8 32.95 15.21 -30.19
C SER A 8 32.12 16.14 -29.29
N ILE A 9 32.60 16.37 -28.08
CA ILE A 9 32.00 17.25 -27.09
C ILE A 9 32.90 18.46 -26.78
N ALA A 10 33.97 18.67 -27.55
CA ALA A 10 35.03 19.66 -27.30
C ALA A 10 34.53 21.11 -27.21
N THR A 11 33.40 21.44 -27.83
CA THR A 11 32.81 22.77 -27.82
C THR A 11 31.93 23.09 -26.63
N ILE A 12 31.66 22.09 -25.78
CA ILE A 12 30.72 22.23 -24.65
C ILE A 12 31.51 22.51 -23.38
N LYS A 13 31.32 23.69 -22.80
CA LYS A 13 31.95 24.10 -21.56
C LYS A 13 31.32 23.31 -20.38
N LEU A 14 32.17 22.79 -19.49
CA LEU A 14 31.70 22.15 -18.26
C LEU A 14 31.13 23.20 -17.29
N PRO A 15 30.13 22.86 -16.47
CA PRO A 15 29.66 23.74 -15.41
C PRO A 15 30.67 23.77 -14.26
N ASP A 16 30.76 24.93 -13.59
CA ASP A 16 31.70 25.13 -12.47
C ASP A 16 31.26 24.35 -11.20
N LYS A 17 30.00 23.95 -11.12
CA LYS A 17 29.42 23.23 -9.99
C LYS A 17 28.53 22.09 -10.46
N PHE A 18 28.35 21.10 -9.61
CA PHE A 18 27.37 20.04 -9.81
C PHE A 18 25.98 20.63 -9.99
N THR A 19 25.31 20.28 -11.10
CA THR A 19 23.97 20.78 -11.43
C THR A 19 22.92 20.06 -10.57
N TYR A 20 21.98 20.83 -9.98
CA TYR A 20 20.91 20.27 -9.19
C TYR A 20 19.96 19.41 -10.07
N PRO A 21 19.66 18.15 -9.70
CA PRO A 21 18.96 17.22 -10.59
C PRO A 21 17.45 17.44 -10.70
N PHE A 22 16.87 18.41 -9.95
CA PHE A 22 15.44 18.71 -9.95
C PHE A 22 15.21 20.21 -10.21
N HIS A 23 14.18 20.54 -10.98
CA HIS A 23 13.80 21.92 -11.29
C HIS A 23 14.90 22.74 -11.98
N TYR A 24 15.61 22.13 -12.93
CA TYR A 24 16.72 22.76 -13.65
C TYR A 24 16.62 22.51 -15.16
N THR A 25 17.34 23.34 -15.93
CA THR A 25 17.58 23.07 -17.35
C THR A 25 18.74 22.08 -17.49
N PRO A 26 18.55 20.92 -18.13
CA PRO A 26 19.60 19.93 -18.27
C PRO A 26 20.82 20.50 -19.00
N HIS A 27 22.00 20.20 -18.50
CA HIS A 27 23.25 20.57 -19.19
C HIS A 27 23.34 19.86 -20.56
N PRO A 28 23.88 20.50 -21.62
CA PRO A 28 23.95 19.89 -22.96
C PRO A 28 24.59 18.49 -22.97
N LEU A 29 25.64 18.26 -22.18
CA LEU A 29 26.23 16.92 -22.06
C LEU A 29 25.26 15.87 -21.49
N CYS A 30 24.41 16.25 -20.54
CA CYS A 30 23.38 15.35 -20.03
C CYS A 30 22.34 15.01 -21.09
N ILE A 31 22.01 15.97 -21.95
CA ILE A 31 21.07 15.74 -23.07
C ILE A 31 21.69 14.75 -24.07
N ILE A 32 22.97 14.90 -24.42
CA ILE A 32 23.66 14.00 -25.33
C ILE A 32 23.75 12.58 -24.73
N ALA A 33 24.19 12.46 -23.47
CA ALA A 33 24.27 11.19 -22.78
C ALA A 33 22.89 10.49 -22.71
N THR A 34 21.82 11.25 -22.43
CA THR A 34 20.45 10.72 -22.40
C THR A 34 20.03 10.18 -23.77
N LYS A 35 20.36 10.87 -24.87
CA LYS A 35 20.08 10.37 -26.22
C LYS A 35 20.83 9.08 -26.54
N GLU A 36 22.09 8.97 -26.12
CA GLU A 36 22.87 7.74 -26.30
C GLU A 36 22.29 6.57 -25.48
N VAL A 37 21.85 6.81 -24.23
CA VAL A 37 21.16 5.82 -23.42
C VAL A 37 19.82 5.41 -24.07
N GLN A 38 19.05 6.36 -24.58
CA GLN A 38 17.79 6.07 -25.29
C GLN A 38 18.02 5.23 -26.56
N ALA A 39 19.06 5.56 -27.33
CA ALA A 39 19.43 4.75 -28.50
C ALA A 39 19.81 3.31 -28.11
N TYR A 40 20.57 3.15 -27.03
CA TYR A 40 20.86 1.82 -26.47
C TYR A 40 19.59 1.08 -26.04
N LEU A 41 18.68 1.74 -25.32
CA LEU A 41 17.41 1.14 -24.88
C LEU A 41 16.53 0.72 -26.07
N THR A 42 16.48 1.53 -27.10
CA THR A 42 15.72 1.25 -28.33
C THR A 42 16.26 -0.01 -29.04
N SER A 43 17.57 -0.24 -29.00
CA SER A 43 18.18 -1.42 -29.58
C SER A 43 17.89 -2.73 -28.82
N GLN A 44 17.34 -2.64 -27.60
CA GLN A 44 17.01 -3.81 -26.74
C GLN A 44 15.55 -4.24 -26.95
N SER A 45 15.27 -5.03 -27.96
CA SER A 45 13.91 -5.45 -28.33
C SER A 45 13.16 -6.14 -27.20
N GLN A 46 13.87 -6.96 -26.40
CA GLN A 46 13.30 -7.70 -25.26
C GLN A 46 12.81 -6.82 -24.10
N TRP A 47 13.19 -5.54 -24.04
CA TRP A 47 12.79 -4.63 -22.96
C TRP A 47 11.64 -3.70 -23.32
N GLN A 48 11.24 -3.64 -24.59
CA GLN A 48 10.28 -2.66 -25.09
C GLN A 48 8.95 -2.67 -24.35
N LYS A 49 8.42 -3.87 -24.05
CA LYS A 49 7.17 -4.00 -23.28
C LYS A 49 7.24 -3.36 -21.89
N GLU A 50 8.36 -3.50 -21.20
CA GLU A 50 8.56 -2.94 -19.86
C GLU A 50 8.88 -1.45 -19.93
N LEU A 51 9.63 -1.01 -20.93
CA LEU A 51 9.93 0.41 -21.16
C LEU A 51 8.66 1.23 -21.44
N GLN A 52 7.70 0.69 -22.17
CA GLN A 52 6.41 1.32 -22.43
C GLN A 52 5.54 1.49 -21.16
N GLN A 53 5.78 0.72 -20.11
CA GLN A 53 5.09 0.88 -18.83
C GLN A 53 5.65 2.03 -17.97
N GLY A 54 6.68 2.71 -18.44
CA GLY A 54 7.34 3.80 -17.74
C GLY A 54 8.45 3.35 -16.82
N LYS A 55 9.71 3.51 -17.25
CA LYS A 55 10.92 3.25 -16.45
C LYS A 55 11.70 4.54 -16.29
N MET A 56 12.23 4.78 -15.09
CA MET A 56 13.14 5.90 -14.85
C MET A 56 14.59 5.48 -15.06
N PHE A 57 15.29 6.29 -15.85
CA PHE A 57 16.72 6.20 -16.07
C PHE A 57 17.37 7.50 -15.62
N GLY A 58 18.66 7.43 -15.30
CA GLY A 58 19.46 8.59 -14.96
C GLY A 58 20.82 8.50 -15.63
N VAL A 59 21.42 9.66 -15.90
CA VAL A 59 22.79 9.80 -16.35
C VAL A 59 23.55 10.74 -15.42
N LEU A 60 24.83 10.50 -15.22
CA LEU A 60 25.74 11.35 -14.46
C LEU A 60 26.99 11.57 -15.31
N ILE A 61 27.28 12.83 -15.64
CA ILE A 61 28.51 13.18 -16.35
C ILE A 61 29.66 13.14 -15.35
N VAL A 62 30.73 12.49 -15.74
CA VAL A 62 31.93 12.31 -14.90
C VAL A 62 33.19 12.68 -15.71
N GLN A 63 34.21 13.12 -15.00
CA GLN A 63 35.53 13.36 -15.54
C GLN A 63 36.49 12.34 -14.92
N THR A 64 37.28 11.66 -15.74
CA THR A 64 38.28 10.72 -15.25
C THR A 64 39.56 11.46 -14.80
N PRO A 65 40.47 10.82 -14.05
CA PRO A 65 41.74 11.39 -13.67
C PRO A 65 42.57 11.88 -14.88
N GLU A 66 42.44 11.23 -16.04
CA GLU A 66 43.08 11.60 -17.29
C GLU A 66 42.35 12.77 -18.02
N ASN A 67 41.45 13.48 -17.34
CA ASN A 67 40.66 14.58 -17.89
C ASN A 67 39.73 14.20 -19.05
N LYS A 68 39.40 12.90 -19.23
CA LYS A 68 38.41 12.47 -20.20
C LYS A 68 36.99 12.62 -19.63
N ILE A 69 36.10 13.15 -20.45
CA ILE A 69 34.69 13.30 -20.06
C ILE A 69 33.90 12.08 -20.54
N GLY A 70 33.17 11.48 -19.61
CA GLY A 70 32.28 10.35 -19.89
C GLY A 70 30.97 10.49 -19.10
N TYR A 71 30.16 9.44 -19.11
CA TYR A 71 28.95 9.38 -18.30
C TYR A 71 28.73 7.99 -17.71
N LEU A 72 28.05 7.97 -16.57
CA LEU A 72 27.47 6.80 -15.95
C LEU A 72 25.97 6.74 -16.26
N ALA A 73 25.42 5.55 -16.39
CA ALA A 73 23.99 5.35 -16.59
C ALA A 73 23.42 4.41 -15.54
N ALA A 74 22.20 4.67 -15.07
CA ALA A 74 21.47 3.83 -14.12
C ALA A 74 19.99 3.75 -14.46
N PHE A 75 19.33 2.72 -13.95
CA PHE A 75 17.86 2.58 -13.97
C PHE A 75 17.31 2.36 -12.56
N SER A 76 16.06 2.73 -12.34
CA SER A 76 15.38 2.55 -11.06
C SER A 76 14.72 1.17 -10.97
N GLY A 77 14.84 0.52 -9.82
CA GLY A 77 14.27 -0.81 -9.55
C GLY A 77 14.89 -1.92 -10.39
N THR A 78 14.05 -2.77 -10.99
CA THR A 78 14.46 -3.88 -11.87
C THR A 78 14.17 -3.54 -13.34
N LEU A 79 14.90 -4.15 -14.26
CA LEU A 79 14.68 -4.10 -15.70
C LEU A 79 14.82 -5.53 -16.25
N ALA A 80 13.81 -6.00 -16.97
CA ALA A 80 13.73 -7.38 -17.45
C ALA A 80 13.94 -8.42 -16.35
N GLY A 81 13.34 -8.18 -15.16
CA GLY A 81 13.45 -9.06 -14.00
C GLY A 81 14.82 -9.08 -13.31
N LYS A 82 15.77 -8.23 -13.73
CA LYS A 82 17.11 -8.11 -13.15
C LYS A 82 17.36 -6.71 -12.61
N ASN A 83 18.20 -6.61 -11.58
CA ASN A 83 18.62 -5.32 -11.00
C ASN A 83 20.05 -4.91 -11.45
N CYS A 84 20.70 -5.73 -12.25
CA CYS A 84 22.03 -5.48 -12.82
C CYS A 84 22.05 -5.82 -14.31
N HIS A 85 22.59 -4.92 -15.12
CA HIS A 85 22.86 -5.08 -16.55
C HIS A 85 24.20 -4.44 -16.92
N PRO A 86 24.96 -4.99 -17.88
CA PRO A 86 26.33 -4.54 -18.17
C PRO A 86 26.48 -3.07 -18.59
N PHE A 87 25.41 -2.47 -19.14
CA PHE A 87 25.42 -1.05 -19.56
C PHE A 87 25.20 -0.10 -18.38
N PHE A 88 24.64 -0.53 -17.27
CA PHE A 88 24.24 0.31 -16.15
C PHE A 88 25.07 0.05 -14.90
N VAL A 89 25.25 1.06 -14.07
CA VAL A 89 25.90 0.88 -12.78
C VAL A 89 25.15 -0.16 -11.92
N PRO A 90 25.85 -0.94 -11.10
CA PRO A 90 25.23 -1.96 -10.27
C PRO A 90 24.29 -1.35 -9.21
N PRO A 91 23.37 -2.13 -8.65
CA PRO A 91 22.58 -1.71 -7.50
C PRO A 91 23.48 -1.53 -6.26
N ILE A 92 23.08 -0.64 -5.34
CA ILE A 92 23.76 -0.45 -4.07
C ILE A 92 23.69 -1.73 -3.21
N TYR A 93 22.54 -2.40 -3.26
CA TYR A 93 22.29 -3.69 -2.62
C TYR A 93 21.48 -4.59 -3.55
N ASP A 94 21.88 -5.86 -3.66
CA ASP A 94 21.18 -6.84 -4.51
C ASP A 94 19.98 -7.45 -3.78
N LEU A 95 18.78 -6.94 -4.07
CA LEU A 95 17.50 -7.43 -3.56
C LEU A 95 17.07 -8.77 -4.12
N LEU A 96 17.65 -9.18 -5.27
CA LEU A 96 17.20 -10.34 -5.99
C LEU A 96 17.96 -11.62 -5.58
N GLN A 97 18.86 -11.54 -4.60
CA GLN A 97 19.54 -12.71 -4.04
C GLN A 97 18.51 -13.76 -3.60
N PRO A 98 18.52 -14.98 -4.17
CA PRO A 98 17.47 -15.98 -3.94
C PRO A 98 17.28 -16.37 -2.47
N GLN A 99 18.37 -16.38 -1.70
CA GLN A 99 18.40 -16.70 -0.27
C GLN A 99 18.56 -15.45 0.61
N GLY A 100 18.47 -14.26 0.01
CA GLY A 100 18.52 -12.99 0.73
C GLY A 100 17.32 -12.81 1.65
N PHE A 101 17.54 -12.11 2.78
CA PHE A 101 16.47 -11.86 3.76
C PHE A 101 15.24 -11.21 3.14
N PHE A 102 15.43 -10.36 2.11
CA PHE A 102 14.34 -9.69 1.42
C PHE A 102 13.41 -10.70 0.74
N LYS A 103 13.95 -11.60 -0.07
CA LYS A 103 13.17 -12.62 -0.78
C LYS A 103 12.48 -13.61 0.15
N ILE A 104 13.12 -13.96 1.25
CA ILE A 104 12.52 -14.84 2.28
C ILE A 104 11.32 -14.14 2.92
N GLU A 105 11.47 -12.88 3.34
CA GLU A 105 10.40 -12.17 4.03
C GLU A 105 9.27 -11.74 3.06
N GLU A 106 9.60 -11.38 1.82
CA GLU A 106 8.63 -11.13 0.75
C GLU A 106 7.71 -12.34 0.53
N LYS A 107 8.26 -13.56 0.49
CA LYS A 107 7.46 -14.80 0.40
C LYS A 107 6.53 -14.97 1.60
N ARG A 108 6.99 -14.68 2.82
CA ARG A 108 6.16 -14.77 4.04
C ARG A 108 5.02 -13.75 4.00
N ILE A 109 5.30 -12.51 3.63
CA ILE A 109 4.29 -11.44 3.47
C ILE A 109 3.27 -11.82 2.38
N SER A 110 3.74 -12.37 1.27
CA SER A 110 2.89 -12.86 0.18
C SER A 110 1.98 -14.01 0.63
N ALA A 111 2.49 -14.95 1.42
CA ALA A 111 1.69 -16.03 2.01
C ALA A 111 0.58 -15.49 2.92
N ILE A 112 0.87 -14.48 3.75
CA ILE A 112 -0.14 -13.81 4.57
C ILE A 112 -1.22 -13.16 3.69
N ASN A 113 -0.85 -12.49 2.60
CA ASN A 113 -1.81 -11.90 1.66
C ASN A 113 -2.73 -12.96 1.03
N VAL A 114 -2.18 -14.11 0.66
CA VAL A 114 -2.97 -15.25 0.15
C VAL A 114 -3.95 -15.76 1.21
N CYS A 115 -3.50 -15.92 2.46
CA CYS A 115 -4.35 -16.34 3.57
C CYS A 115 -5.48 -15.33 3.85
N ILE A 116 -5.20 -14.02 3.83
CA ILE A 116 -6.22 -12.97 3.97
C ILE A 116 -7.28 -13.12 2.88
N LYS A 117 -6.87 -13.19 1.61
CA LYS A 117 -7.79 -13.35 0.47
C LYS A 117 -8.61 -14.64 0.58
N LYS A 118 -7.97 -15.76 0.97
CA LYS A 118 -8.67 -17.03 1.18
C LYS A 118 -9.74 -16.93 2.27
N THR A 119 -9.41 -16.29 3.40
CA THR A 119 -10.38 -16.11 4.49
C THR A 119 -11.51 -15.14 4.12
N GLN A 120 -11.22 -14.07 3.36
CA GLN A 120 -12.25 -13.14 2.87
C GLN A 120 -13.22 -13.78 1.87
N ASN A 121 -12.72 -14.73 1.09
CA ASN A 121 -13.49 -15.45 0.07
C ASN A 121 -13.98 -16.81 0.56
N ASP A 122 -13.90 -17.09 1.86
CA ASP A 122 -14.43 -18.32 2.44
C ASP A 122 -15.95 -18.36 2.24
N PRO A 123 -16.52 -19.42 1.59
CA PRO A 123 -17.96 -19.51 1.32
C PRO A 123 -18.80 -19.37 2.60
N ARG A 124 -18.32 -19.96 3.71
CA ARG A 124 -19.01 -19.88 5.00
C ARG A 124 -19.08 -18.44 5.53
N TYR A 125 -18.01 -17.68 5.39
CA TYR A 125 -17.98 -16.27 5.79
C TYR A 125 -18.92 -15.42 4.93
N ILE A 126 -18.90 -15.63 3.61
CA ILE A 126 -19.79 -14.94 2.66
C ILE A 126 -21.26 -15.24 2.96
N ASP A 127 -21.59 -16.50 3.23
CA ASP A 127 -22.95 -16.91 3.56
C ASP A 127 -23.43 -16.34 4.90
N LEU A 128 -22.56 -16.28 5.92
CA LEU A 128 -22.87 -15.61 7.18
C LEU A 128 -23.20 -14.13 6.98
N LEU A 129 -22.41 -13.42 6.18
CA LEU A 129 -22.70 -12.00 5.88
C LEU A 129 -24.05 -11.82 5.17
N ARG A 130 -24.37 -12.69 4.23
CA ARG A 130 -25.68 -12.67 3.54
C ARG A 130 -26.84 -12.98 4.50
N GLN A 131 -26.66 -13.96 5.38
CA GLN A 131 -27.66 -14.29 6.39
C GLN A 131 -27.89 -13.13 7.35
N ILE A 132 -26.82 -12.51 7.87
CA ILE A 132 -26.92 -11.35 8.75
C ILE A 132 -27.72 -10.22 8.09
N GLU A 133 -27.43 -9.92 6.83
CA GLU A 133 -28.14 -8.88 6.10
C GLU A 133 -29.62 -9.22 5.90
N LYS A 134 -29.92 -10.46 5.50
CA LYS A 134 -31.29 -10.96 5.36
C LYS A 134 -32.07 -10.85 6.67
N GLU A 135 -31.49 -11.32 7.77
CA GLU A 135 -32.14 -11.31 9.09
C GLU A 135 -32.34 -9.88 9.62
N LYS A 136 -31.44 -8.96 9.33
CA LYS A 136 -31.61 -7.53 9.66
C LYS A 136 -32.80 -6.92 8.91
N ILE A 137 -32.90 -7.15 7.62
CA ILE A 137 -34.00 -6.67 6.78
C ILE A 137 -35.35 -7.23 7.28
N GLN A 138 -35.39 -8.53 7.50
CA GLN A 138 -36.61 -9.20 7.99
C GLN A 138 -37.01 -8.69 9.38
N SER A 139 -36.06 -8.57 10.31
CA SER A 139 -36.27 -7.99 11.63
C SER A 139 -36.86 -6.60 11.56
N GLN A 140 -36.31 -5.75 10.69
CA GLN A 140 -36.80 -4.38 10.53
C GLN A 140 -38.24 -4.34 9.99
N GLN A 141 -38.59 -5.19 9.02
CA GLN A 141 -39.92 -5.30 8.47
C GLN A 141 -40.92 -5.76 9.54
N GLU A 142 -40.68 -6.90 10.19
CA GLU A 142 -41.61 -7.46 11.18
C GLU A 142 -41.77 -6.52 12.40
N LEU A 143 -40.72 -5.88 12.88
CA LEU A 143 -40.82 -4.94 13.97
C LEU A 143 -41.60 -3.66 13.56
N THR A 144 -41.47 -3.21 12.33
CA THR A 144 -42.19 -2.07 11.82
C THR A 144 -43.69 -2.39 11.71
N GLU A 145 -44.03 -3.53 11.12
CA GLU A 145 -45.44 -4.00 11.02
C GLU A 145 -46.08 -4.16 12.40
N ALA A 146 -45.36 -4.77 13.37
CA ALA A 146 -45.85 -4.92 14.72
C ALA A 146 -46.07 -3.57 15.41
N LYS A 147 -45.14 -2.60 15.25
CA LYS A 147 -45.30 -1.24 15.80
C LYS A 147 -46.47 -0.49 15.22
N GLU A 148 -46.72 -0.62 13.91
CA GLU A 148 -47.88 0.01 13.24
C GLU A 148 -49.17 -0.62 13.71
N PHE A 149 -49.23 -1.94 13.81
CA PHE A 149 -50.39 -2.68 14.35
C PHE A 149 -50.71 -2.25 15.76
N PHE A 150 -49.71 -2.22 16.64
CA PHE A 150 -49.92 -1.79 18.04
C PHE A 150 -50.28 -0.32 18.18
N LYS A 151 -49.76 0.54 17.29
CA LYS A 151 -50.16 1.96 17.23
C LYS A 151 -51.60 2.13 16.84
N SER A 152 -52.06 1.37 15.87
CA SER A 152 -53.47 1.34 15.42
C SER A 152 -54.39 0.83 16.53
N ALA A 153 -54.02 -0.28 17.18
CA ALA A 153 -54.75 -0.82 18.31
C ALA A 153 -54.85 0.19 19.49
N LYS A 154 -53.79 0.92 19.78
CA LYS A 154 -53.76 1.98 20.76
C LYS A 154 -54.74 3.09 20.40
N LYS A 155 -54.71 3.55 19.14
CA LYS A 155 -55.65 4.60 18.64
C LYS A 155 -57.12 4.16 18.76
N ASN A 156 -57.43 2.90 18.42
CA ASN A 156 -58.77 2.33 18.53
C ASN A 156 -59.24 2.29 20.00
N ARG A 157 -58.38 1.93 20.96
CA ARG A 157 -58.69 1.99 22.40
C ARG A 157 -58.93 3.42 22.90
N GLU A 158 -58.18 4.40 22.38
CA GLU A 158 -58.40 5.83 22.73
C GLU A 158 -59.74 6.34 22.18
N ILE A 159 -60.15 5.95 20.97
CA ILE A 159 -61.43 6.30 20.40
C ILE A 159 -62.56 5.69 21.24
N ARG A 160 -62.50 4.36 21.56
CA ARG A 160 -63.50 3.70 22.41
C ARG A 160 -63.68 4.36 23.77
N ARG A 161 -62.58 4.85 24.39
CA ARG A 161 -62.67 5.60 25.67
C ARG A 161 -63.31 6.98 25.54
N LYS A 162 -63.24 7.59 24.35
CA LYS A 162 -63.81 8.92 24.11
C LYS A 162 -65.29 8.88 23.66
N THR A 163 -65.70 7.83 22.95
CA THR A 163 -67.02 7.70 22.34
C THR A 163 -68.01 6.91 23.20
N GLY A 164 -67.57 6.14 24.20
CA GLY A 164 -68.36 5.35 25.12
C GLY A 164 -67.87 5.58 26.56
N ILE A 165 -68.71 5.23 27.55
CA ILE A 165 -68.25 5.12 28.96
C ILE A 165 -68.01 3.61 29.15
N PRO A 166 -66.75 3.12 29.01
CA PRO A 166 -66.43 1.69 29.18
C PRO A 166 -66.67 1.30 30.64
N ASP A 167 -67.29 0.13 30.85
CA ASP A 167 -67.45 -0.43 32.19
C ASP A 167 -66.06 -0.85 32.78
N ALA A 168 -66.03 -1.15 34.07
CA ALA A 168 -64.77 -1.51 34.75
C ALA A 168 -64.10 -2.78 34.14
N LYS A 169 -64.87 -3.70 33.61
CA LYS A 169 -64.39 -4.95 32.99
C LYS A 169 -63.77 -4.68 31.62
N GLU A 170 -64.37 -3.81 30.79
CA GLU A 170 -63.81 -3.37 29.50
C GLU A 170 -62.53 -2.55 29.72
N LEU A 171 -62.49 -1.67 30.70
CA LEU A 171 -61.29 -0.90 31.02
C LEU A 171 -60.11 -1.80 31.42
N ALA A 172 -60.38 -2.79 32.26
CA ALA A 172 -59.39 -3.80 32.66
C ALA A 172 -58.90 -4.67 31.47
N ALA A 173 -59.78 -4.98 30.53
CA ALA A 173 -59.44 -5.73 29.28
C ALA A 173 -58.50 -4.87 28.40
N MET A 174 -58.81 -3.59 28.19
CA MET A 174 -57.95 -2.66 27.39
C MET A 174 -56.56 -2.49 27.99
N ILE A 175 -56.47 -2.45 29.34
CA ILE A 175 -55.16 -2.37 30.05
C ILE A 175 -54.36 -3.66 29.81
N ARG A 176 -54.98 -4.82 30.03
CA ARG A 176 -54.31 -6.13 29.79
C ARG A 176 -53.85 -6.26 28.36
N GLU A 177 -54.66 -5.92 27.35
CA GLU A 177 -54.28 -5.91 25.96
C GLU A 177 -53.09 -5.02 25.70
N SER A 178 -53.07 -3.80 26.22
CA SER A 178 -51.95 -2.88 26.10
C SER A 178 -50.64 -3.38 26.72
N GLN A 179 -50.77 -4.02 27.89
CA GLN A 179 -49.61 -4.66 28.55
C GLN A 179 -49.07 -5.85 27.74
N PHE A 180 -49.95 -6.71 27.24
CA PHE A 180 -49.62 -7.84 26.42
C PHE A 180 -48.89 -7.38 25.14
N GLN A 181 -49.44 -6.40 24.41
CA GLN A 181 -48.84 -5.86 23.19
C GLN A 181 -47.44 -5.28 23.43
N LYS A 182 -47.22 -4.54 24.54
CA LYS A 182 -45.90 -4.05 24.90
C LYS A 182 -44.92 -5.19 25.25
N ALA A 183 -45.39 -6.21 25.95
CA ALA A 183 -44.57 -7.35 26.29
C ALA A 183 -44.17 -8.16 25.05
N GLU A 184 -45.12 -8.32 24.12
CA GLU A 184 -44.87 -9.05 22.86
C GLU A 184 -43.88 -8.32 21.96
N LEU A 185 -43.98 -7.00 21.82
CA LEU A 185 -43.01 -6.21 21.07
C LEU A 185 -41.59 -6.35 21.66
N LYS A 186 -41.47 -6.25 22.97
CA LYS A 186 -40.18 -6.46 23.65
C LYS A 186 -39.62 -7.86 23.46
N ARG A 187 -40.49 -8.88 23.44
CA ARG A 187 -40.10 -10.26 23.18
C ARG A 187 -39.58 -10.43 21.76
N MET A 188 -40.26 -9.88 20.76
CA MET A 188 -39.84 -9.89 19.37
C MET A 188 -38.50 -9.19 19.20
N GLU A 189 -38.34 -7.99 19.75
CA GLU A 189 -37.06 -7.24 19.72
C GLU A 189 -35.90 -8.05 20.33
N LYS A 190 -36.14 -8.75 21.45
CA LYS A 190 -35.15 -9.59 22.10
C LYS A 190 -34.75 -10.78 21.23
N ILE A 191 -35.74 -11.50 20.67
CA ILE A 191 -35.50 -12.68 19.81
C ILE A 191 -34.66 -12.29 18.61
N TRP A 192 -35.04 -11.22 17.90
CA TRP A 192 -34.30 -10.74 16.75
C TRP A 192 -32.87 -10.29 17.11
N LYS A 193 -32.71 -9.55 18.20
CA LYS A 193 -31.40 -9.14 18.70
C LYS A 193 -30.50 -10.34 19.00
N GLU A 194 -31.00 -11.36 19.67
CA GLU A 194 -30.23 -12.57 20.02
C GLU A 194 -29.87 -13.38 18.77
N LYS A 195 -30.78 -13.53 17.82
CA LYS A 195 -30.55 -14.23 16.55
C LYS A 195 -29.45 -13.54 15.72
N ILE A 196 -29.56 -12.24 15.53
CA ILE A 196 -28.56 -11.46 14.77
C ILE A 196 -27.22 -11.46 15.50
N ALA A 197 -27.20 -11.33 16.84
CA ALA A 197 -25.98 -11.33 17.62
C ALA A 197 -25.23 -12.68 17.54
N SER A 198 -25.96 -13.80 17.49
CA SER A 198 -25.35 -15.12 17.31
C SER A 198 -24.64 -15.25 15.97
N LEU A 199 -25.28 -14.85 14.87
CA LEU A 199 -24.68 -14.85 13.54
C LEU A 199 -23.48 -13.88 13.45
N GLN A 200 -23.62 -12.71 14.08
CA GLN A 200 -22.55 -11.72 14.12
C GLN A 200 -21.32 -12.26 14.87
N ALA A 201 -21.51 -12.96 16.01
CA ALA A 201 -20.42 -13.55 16.77
C ALA A 201 -19.64 -14.60 15.94
N GLU A 202 -20.33 -15.37 15.09
CA GLU A 202 -19.64 -16.29 14.17
C GLU A 202 -18.86 -15.54 13.09
N ALA A 203 -19.43 -14.48 12.49
CA ALA A 203 -18.75 -13.67 11.49
C ALA A 203 -17.53 -12.93 12.10
N ASP A 204 -17.62 -12.47 13.33
CA ASP A 204 -16.55 -11.76 14.05
C ASP A 204 -15.30 -12.64 14.24
N THR A 205 -15.43 -13.96 14.24
CA THR A 205 -14.27 -14.87 14.26
C THR A 205 -13.42 -14.73 12.99
N PHE A 206 -14.06 -14.62 11.82
CA PHE A 206 -13.40 -14.37 10.54
C PHE A 206 -12.81 -12.96 10.47
N ILE A 207 -13.56 -11.95 10.92
CA ILE A 207 -13.12 -10.56 10.96
C ILE A 207 -11.88 -10.43 11.83
N THR A 208 -11.90 -10.98 13.04
CA THR A 208 -10.75 -10.96 13.97
C THR A 208 -9.52 -11.64 13.35
N LYS A 209 -9.70 -12.78 12.70
CA LYS A 209 -8.62 -13.49 12.00
C LYS A 209 -8.03 -12.66 10.87
N ILE A 210 -8.87 -12.02 10.05
CA ILE A 210 -8.44 -11.15 8.95
C ILE A 210 -7.66 -9.94 9.49
N GLU A 211 -8.17 -9.28 10.53
CA GLU A 211 -7.52 -8.10 11.11
C GLU A 211 -6.18 -8.46 11.76
N THR A 212 -6.09 -9.57 12.47
CA THR A 212 -4.82 -10.06 13.03
C THR A 212 -3.78 -10.29 11.93
N MET A 213 -4.16 -10.94 10.83
CA MET A 213 -3.27 -11.15 9.68
C MET A 213 -2.86 -9.83 9.01
N LYS A 214 -3.75 -8.85 8.90
CA LYS A 214 -3.44 -7.52 8.36
C LYS A 214 -2.43 -6.76 9.24
N ILE A 215 -2.60 -6.83 10.56
CA ILE A 215 -1.67 -6.22 11.54
C ILE A 215 -0.29 -6.88 11.42
N GLU A 216 -0.24 -8.22 11.40
CA GLU A 216 1.01 -8.94 11.22
C GLU A 216 1.71 -8.57 9.90
N ARG A 217 0.97 -8.58 8.78
CA ARG A 217 1.49 -8.16 7.48
C ARG A 217 2.09 -6.74 7.51
N LYS A 218 1.36 -5.78 8.11
CA LYS A 218 1.81 -4.39 8.22
C LYS A 218 3.11 -4.30 9.02
N LYS A 219 3.19 -5.00 10.16
CA LYS A 219 4.39 -5.05 11.01
C LYS A 219 5.58 -5.64 10.26
N ARG A 220 5.39 -6.78 9.58
CA ARG A 220 6.44 -7.42 8.78
C ARG A 220 6.93 -6.55 7.63
N SER A 221 6.00 -5.91 6.89
CA SER A 221 6.36 -5.00 5.79
C SER A 221 7.16 -3.80 6.29
N ALA A 222 6.78 -3.19 7.41
CA ALA A 222 7.51 -2.07 8.00
C ALA A 222 8.92 -2.50 8.48
N THR A 223 9.02 -3.66 9.11
CA THR A 223 10.31 -4.22 9.56
C THR A 223 11.22 -4.55 8.37
N LEU A 224 10.65 -5.16 7.32
CA LEU A 224 11.39 -5.47 6.09
C LEU A 224 11.92 -4.20 5.42
N GLN A 225 11.08 -3.18 5.29
CA GLN A 225 11.47 -1.90 4.69
C GLN A 225 12.59 -1.21 5.48
N ARG A 226 12.50 -1.18 6.82
CA ARG A 226 13.54 -0.62 7.66
C ARG A 226 14.86 -1.37 7.50
N LYS A 227 14.82 -2.71 7.60
CA LYS A 227 16.00 -3.56 7.41
C LYS A 227 16.62 -3.37 6.03
N LEU A 228 15.79 -3.15 5.00
CA LEU A 228 16.24 -2.87 3.66
C LEU A 228 17.00 -1.54 3.58
N PHE A 229 16.46 -0.47 4.18
CA PHE A 229 17.13 0.84 4.21
C PHE A 229 18.47 0.80 4.94
N GLU A 230 18.62 -0.06 5.95
CA GLU A 230 19.89 -0.31 6.64
C GLU A 230 20.93 -0.99 5.73
N GLN A 231 20.51 -1.73 4.70
CA GLN A 231 21.42 -2.35 3.74
C GLN A 231 21.90 -1.42 2.62
N PHE A 232 21.18 -0.32 2.38
CA PHE A 232 21.62 0.68 1.43
C PHE A 232 22.69 1.58 2.06
N GLN A 233 23.93 1.09 2.04
CA GLN A 233 25.10 1.80 2.56
C GLN A 233 25.64 2.76 1.49
N ILE A 234 25.58 4.05 1.77
CA ILE A 234 26.03 5.11 0.84
C ILE A 234 27.39 5.62 1.30
N LEU A 235 28.36 5.55 0.40
CA LEU A 235 29.70 6.06 0.57
C LEU A 235 29.77 7.52 0.09
N ASN A 236 30.34 8.41 0.90
CA ASN A 236 30.59 9.79 0.51
C ASN A 236 32.02 9.99 -0.03
N ALA A 237 32.33 11.20 -0.51
CA ALA A 237 33.64 11.56 -1.05
C ALA A 237 34.77 11.53 -0.01
N HIS A 238 34.48 11.49 1.30
CA HIS A 238 35.43 11.41 2.38
C HIS A 238 35.69 9.97 2.86
N GLY A 239 35.14 8.97 2.18
CA GLY A 239 35.27 7.58 2.59
C GLY A 239 34.34 7.14 3.72
N GLU A 240 33.41 8.00 4.17
CA GLU A 240 32.46 7.66 5.22
C GLU A 240 31.22 6.97 4.64
N THR A 241 30.77 5.94 5.32
CA THR A 241 29.56 5.19 4.93
C THR A 241 28.43 5.43 5.90
N LYS A 242 27.23 5.72 5.38
CA LYS A 242 25.99 5.85 6.16
C LYS A 242 24.85 5.13 5.46
N ASP A 243 24.02 4.44 6.24
CA ASP A 243 22.78 3.87 5.73
C ASP A 243 21.72 4.96 5.45
N LEU A 244 20.69 4.61 4.66
CA LEU A 244 19.63 5.56 4.31
C LEU A 244 18.87 6.09 5.54
N CYS A 245 18.66 5.27 6.56
CA CYS A 245 17.96 5.71 7.77
C CYS A 245 18.73 6.83 8.47
N ARG A 246 20.07 6.70 8.59
CA ARG A 246 20.95 7.72 9.20
C ARG A 246 21.01 8.99 8.34
N ILE A 247 21.06 8.86 7.02
CA ILE A 247 21.06 10.01 6.10
C ILE A 247 19.74 10.79 6.26
N PHE A 248 18.61 10.11 6.17
CA PHE A 248 17.29 10.76 6.24
C PHE A 248 16.94 11.30 7.63
N ALA A 249 17.45 10.71 8.71
CA ALA A 249 17.26 11.23 10.06
C ALA A 249 17.76 12.69 10.21
N GLN A 250 18.72 13.12 9.37
CA GLN A 250 19.27 14.47 9.33
C GLN A 250 18.48 15.42 8.40
N THR A 251 17.47 14.93 7.69
CA THR A 251 16.64 15.72 6.78
C THR A 251 15.29 16.07 7.39
N ILE A 252 14.54 16.95 6.73
CA ILE A 252 13.17 17.33 7.13
C ILE A 252 12.24 16.11 7.11
N GLN A 253 12.43 15.17 6.18
CA GLN A 253 11.55 13.99 6.01
C GLN A 253 11.74 12.94 7.11
N LYS A 254 12.87 12.91 7.82
CA LYS A 254 13.23 11.96 8.90
C LYS A 254 13.29 10.47 8.48
N PHE A 255 12.52 10.06 7.48
CA PHE A 255 12.48 8.68 6.98
C PHE A 255 12.67 8.64 5.46
N PRO A 256 13.38 7.61 4.93
CA PRO A 256 13.50 7.43 3.50
C PRO A 256 12.14 7.12 2.88
N PRO A 257 11.79 7.68 1.72
CA PRO A 257 10.62 7.26 0.96
C PRO A 257 10.80 5.83 0.44
N ALA A 258 9.67 5.14 0.17
CA ALA A 258 9.71 3.80 -0.41
C ALA A 258 10.52 3.79 -1.71
N GLY A 259 11.42 2.82 -1.86
CA GLY A 259 12.30 2.69 -3.03
C GLY A 259 13.51 3.64 -3.06
N ALA A 260 13.77 4.41 -2.01
CA ALA A 260 14.86 5.42 -1.99
C ALA A 260 16.23 4.87 -2.43
N GLY A 261 16.62 3.68 -2.00
CA GLY A 261 17.91 3.06 -2.38
C GLY A 261 17.95 2.45 -3.79
N GLU A 262 16.80 2.25 -4.41
CA GLU A 262 16.68 1.62 -5.73
C GLU A 262 16.59 2.62 -6.89
N CYS A 263 16.51 3.91 -6.60
CA CYS A 263 16.46 4.98 -7.61
C CYS A 263 17.80 5.10 -8.36
N ALA A 264 17.73 5.63 -9.60
CA ALA A 264 18.92 5.82 -10.43
C ALA A 264 19.95 6.76 -9.81
N ALA A 265 19.53 7.89 -9.22
CA ALA A 265 20.44 8.89 -8.65
C ALA A 265 21.30 8.35 -7.51
N PRO A 266 20.80 7.67 -6.47
CA PRO A 266 21.64 7.06 -5.43
C PRO A 266 22.64 6.05 -5.99
N LYS A 267 22.24 5.23 -6.97
CA LYS A 267 23.14 4.25 -7.62
C LYS A 267 24.30 4.94 -8.33
N LEU A 268 24.01 6.02 -9.06
CA LEU A 268 25.03 6.80 -9.77
C LEU A 268 26.04 7.45 -8.81
N LEU A 269 25.54 8.09 -7.75
CA LEU A 269 26.38 8.73 -6.74
C LEU A 269 27.22 7.72 -5.97
N GLN A 270 26.62 6.59 -5.57
CA GLN A 270 27.34 5.50 -4.91
C GLN A 270 28.46 4.96 -5.78
N TYR A 271 28.18 4.70 -7.06
CA TYR A 271 29.16 4.18 -7.99
C TYR A 271 30.31 5.18 -8.24
N LEU A 272 29.97 6.48 -8.37
CA LEU A 272 30.98 7.53 -8.47
C LEU A 272 31.91 7.55 -7.25
N SER A 273 31.35 7.48 -6.03
CA SER A 273 32.17 7.45 -4.81
C SER A 273 33.08 6.21 -4.77
N LEU A 274 32.59 5.05 -5.20
CA LEU A 274 33.39 3.82 -5.23
C LEU A 274 34.58 3.91 -6.20
N ILE A 275 34.38 4.44 -7.41
CA ILE A 275 35.48 4.57 -8.38
C ILE A 275 36.46 5.69 -8.04
N HIS A 276 36.03 6.74 -7.32
CA HIS A 276 36.86 7.86 -6.93
C HIS A 276 37.77 7.55 -5.72
N ILE A 277 37.37 6.61 -4.85
CA ILE A 277 38.12 6.23 -3.65
C ILE A 277 39.05 5.03 -3.93
N SER A 278 38.78 4.26 -4.96
CA SER A 278 39.57 3.09 -5.36
C SER A 278 40.79 3.42 -6.23
N GLU A 279 41.01 4.70 -6.56
CA GLU A 279 42.20 5.25 -7.24
C GLU A 279 43.02 6.09 -6.26
#